data_a5f42547b871ce955c3d1236a1fe6ea7
#
_entry.id   a5f42547b871ce955c3d1236a1fe6ea7
#
_cell.length_a   1.000
_cell.length_b   1.000
_cell.length_c   1.000
_cell.angle_alpha   90.00
_cell.angle_beta   90.00
_cell.angle_gamma   90.00
#
_symmetry.space_group_name_H-M   'P 1'
#
loop_
_entity.id
_entity.type
_entity.pdbx_description
1 polymer ?
#
loop_
_entity_poly.entity_id
_entity_poly.type
_entity_poly.pdbx_seq_one_letter_code
_entity_poly.pdbx_strand_id
1 'polypeptide(L)'
;GVRFTNGYADHPVCSPSRAGLMAGRYQQRFGFEHNSGPERFASPKFGVPRSVPILAEKLKGAGYATGMMGKWHIGFREGLRPHERGFDETYVFHSGARSFYPKSTRRNNAPLMRNGKLFKGETEYLTDAFGRESVAFIEQNKKNPFFLYLAFNAVHAPLEATAKYEKRFPLITSSKRK
;
A
#
# COMPACT_ATOMS: atom_id res chain seq x y z
N GLY A 1 -19.82 11.88 11.30
CA GLY A 1 -19.01 11.59 10.10
C GLY A 1 -19.80 11.89 8.83
N VAL A 2 -19.12 11.91 7.71
CA VAL A 2 -19.71 12.13 6.37
C VAL A 2 -19.80 10.78 5.65
N ARG A 3 -20.95 10.50 5.02
CA ARG A 3 -21.18 9.35 4.16
C ARG A 3 -21.30 9.82 2.71
N PHE A 4 -20.39 9.38 1.86
CA PHE A 4 -20.46 9.63 0.43
C PHE A 4 -21.32 8.54 -0.24
N THR A 5 -22.37 8.94 -0.96
CA THR A 5 -23.23 8.03 -1.72
C THR A 5 -22.70 7.77 -3.13
N ASN A 6 -21.83 8.65 -3.62
CA ASN A 6 -21.24 8.61 -4.96
C ASN A 6 -19.72 8.85 -4.85
N GLY A 7 -18.96 7.80 -4.53
CA GLY A 7 -17.51 7.82 -4.48
C GLY A 7 -16.94 6.99 -5.63
N TYR A 8 -16.09 7.59 -6.47
CA TYR A 8 -15.51 6.95 -7.63
C TYR A 8 -13.99 6.98 -7.59
N ALA A 9 -13.35 5.88 -8.04
CA ALA A 9 -11.93 5.88 -8.32
C ALA A 9 -11.66 6.70 -9.59
N ASP A 10 -10.60 7.49 -9.58
CA ASP A 10 -10.22 8.37 -10.68
C ASP A 10 -9.51 7.66 -11.83
N HIS A 11 -9.14 6.37 -11.66
CA HIS A 11 -8.52 5.55 -12.70
C HIS A 11 -8.76 4.05 -12.47
N PRO A 12 -8.90 3.23 -13.55
CA PRO A 12 -9.20 1.80 -13.43
C PRO A 12 -8.01 0.93 -13.01
N VAL A 13 -6.76 1.44 -13.03
CA VAL A 13 -5.57 0.69 -12.62
C VAL A 13 -4.88 1.31 -11.40
N CYS A 14 -4.08 0.48 -10.72
CA CYS A 14 -3.66 0.74 -9.34
C CYS A 14 -2.76 1.96 -9.15
N SER A 15 -1.65 2.14 -9.89
CA SER A 15 -0.72 3.24 -9.61
C SER A 15 -1.35 4.61 -9.86
N PRO A 16 -2.00 4.87 -11.02
CA PRO A 16 -2.65 6.16 -11.24
C PRO A 16 -3.72 6.49 -10.21
N SER A 17 -4.61 5.53 -9.87
CA SER A 17 -5.64 5.73 -8.86
C SER A 17 -5.06 6.05 -7.48
N ARG A 18 -4.00 5.35 -7.07
CA ARG A 18 -3.29 5.64 -5.81
C ARG A 18 -2.61 7.01 -5.83
N ALA A 19 -2.04 7.39 -6.97
CA ALA A 19 -1.40 8.69 -7.15
C ALA A 19 -2.43 9.82 -7.03
N GLY A 20 -3.58 9.71 -7.67
CA GLY A 20 -4.67 10.67 -7.56
C GLY A 20 -5.19 10.78 -6.13
N LEU A 21 -5.43 9.65 -5.44
CA LEU A 21 -5.85 9.62 -4.05
C LEU A 21 -4.85 10.33 -3.13
N MET A 22 -3.56 10.02 -3.26
CA MET A 22 -2.51 10.61 -2.40
C MET A 22 -2.29 12.10 -2.72
N ALA A 23 -2.39 12.51 -3.99
CA ALA A 23 -2.20 13.89 -4.40
C ALA A 23 -3.44 14.77 -4.20
N GLY A 24 -4.62 14.18 -3.98
CA GLY A 24 -5.89 14.88 -3.87
C GLY A 24 -6.30 15.60 -5.15
N ARG A 25 -5.88 15.09 -6.32
CA ARG A 25 -6.19 15.62 -7.65
C ARG A 25 -6.05 14.57 -8.74
N TYR A 26 -6.68 14.78 -9.88
CA TYR A 26 -6.55 13.89 -11.02
C TYR A 26 -5.07 13.71 -11.43
N GLN A 27 -4.66 12.49 -11.57
CA GLN A 27 -3.26 12.11 -11.82
C GLN A 27 -2.75 12.56 -13.21
N GLN A 28 -3.61 12.74 -14.18
CA GLN A 28 -3.25 13.29 -15.50
C GLN A 28 -2.63 14.70 -15.38
N ARG A 29 -3.03 15.47 -14.36
CA ARG A 29 -2.53 16.84 -14.15
C ARG A 29 -1.04 16.89 -13.79
N PHE A 30 -0.45 15.75 -13.46
CA PHE A 30 0.99 15.63 -13.22
C PHE A 30 1.62 14.46 -14.00
N GLY A 31 0.94 14.00 -15.06
CA GLY A 31 1.47 13.02 -16.01
C GLY A 31 1.59 11.59 -15.49
N PHE A 32 0.78 11.17 -14.54
CA PHE A 32 0.86 9.85 -13.93
C PHE A 32 -0.29 8.95 -14.39
N GLU A 33 -0.16 8.36 -15.60
CA GLU A 33 -1.27 7.68 -16.26
C GLU A 33 -1.10 6.16 -16.41
N HIS A 34 0.05 5.60 -16.02
CA HIS A 34 0.37 4.20 -16.26
C HIS A 34 0.93 3.48 -15.04
N ASN A 35 0.76 2.16 -14.99
CA ASN A 35 1.50 1.31 -14.07
C ASN A 35 2.95 1.12 -14.57
N SER A 36 3.92 1.06 -13.66
CA SER A 36 5.33 0.87 -13.99
C SER A 36 5.69 -0.54 -14.46
N GLY A 37 4.82 -1.53 -14.25
CA GLY A 37 5.24 -2.92 -14.25
C GLY A 37 6.12 -3.27 -13.02
N PRO A 38 6.92 -4.34 -13.11
CA PRO A 38 7.82 -4.72 -12.00
C PRO A 38 8.84 -3.64 -11.68
N GLU A 39 9.12 -3.42 -10.39
CA GLU A 39 10.01 -2.36 -9.88
C GLU A 39 11.38 -2.31 -10.60
N ARG A 40 11.97 -3.49 -10.89
CA ARG A 40 13.28 -3.58 -11.57
C ARG A 40 13.31 -3.03 -12.99
N PHE A 41 12.15 -2.95 -13.65
CA PHE A 41 12.00 -2.40 -14.99
C PHE A 41 11.37 -1.00 -14.99
N ALA A 42 11.00 -0.49 -13.83
CA ALA A 42 10.41 0.82 -13.73
C ALA A 42 11.41 1.90 -14.16
N SER A 43 10.92 2.86 -14.93
CA SER A 43 11.70 4.06 -15.23
C SER A 43 12.20 4.70 -13.93
N PRO A 44 13.43 5.24 -13.90
CA PRO A 44 13.93 6.03 -12.77
C PRO A 44 13.01 7.21 -12.42
N LYS A 45 12.26 7.72 -13.38
CA LYS A 45 11.29 8.82 -13.19
C LYS A 45 9.91 8.35 -12.74
N PHE A 46 9.65 7.04 -12.65
CA PHE A 46 8.34 6.54 -12.26
C PHE A 46 8.05 6.85 -10.78
N GLY A 47 7.03 7.62 -10.55
CA GLY A 47 6.52 7.98 -9.22
C GLY A 47 5.82 9.33 -9.24
N VAL A 48 5.10 9.63 -8.18
CA VAL A 48 4.49 10.96 -7.99
C VAL A 48 5.62 11.99 -7.84
N PRO A 49 5.73 12.97 -8.74
CA PRO A 49 6.81 13.95 -8.69
C PRO A 49 6.91 14.64 -7.33
N ARG A 50 8.12 14.95 -6.87
CA ARG A 50 8.31 15.66 -5.58
C ARG A 50 7.68 17.05 -5.54
N SER A 51 7.53 17.68 -6.71
CA SER A 51 6.79 18.95 -6.85
C SER A 51 5.29 18.82 -6.59
N VAL A 52 4.78 17.59 -6.53
CA VAL A 52 3.37 17.29 -6.21
C VAL A 52 3.31 16.80 -4.76
N PRO A 53 2.93 17.66 -3.81
CA PRO A 53 2.80 17.25 -2.41
C PRO A 53 1.67 16.22 -2.26
N ILE A 54 1.89 15.22 -1.42
CA ILE A 54 0.90 14.20 -1.12
C ILE A 54 0.29 14.39 0.28
N LEU A 55 -0.84 13.73 0.50
CA LEU A 55 -1.64 13.84 1.73
C LEU A 55 -0.79 13.63 2.99
N ALA A 56 0.07 12.62 3.01
CA ALA A 56 0.92 12.33 4.16
C ALA A 56 1.90 13.49 4.48
N GLU A 57 2.51 14.11 3.46
CA GLU A 57 3.40 15.26 3.66
C GLU A 57 2.66 16.46 4.27
N LYS A 58 1.42 16.70 3.79
CA LYS A 58 0.57 17.79 4.30
C LYS A 58 0.13 17.56 5.74
N LEU A 59 -0.31 16.35 6.06
CA LEU A 59 -0.77 16.00 7.41
C LEU A 59 0.39 15.95 8.41
N LYS A 60 1.56 15.43 8.00
CA LYS A 60 2.78 15.51 8.80
C LYS A 60 3.15 16.97 9.11
N GLY A 61 3.10 17.85 8.10
CA GLY A 61 3.33 19.28 8.29
C GLY A 61 2.29 19.97 9.20
N ALA A 62 1.11 19.38 9.35
CA ALA A 62 0.07 19.82 10.29
C ALA A 62 0.17 19.15 11.69
N GLY A 63 1.26 18.42 11.97
CA GLY A 63 1.50 17.80 13.29
C GLY A 63 0.86 16.43 13.50
N TYR A 64 0.37 15.78 12.46
CA TYR A 64 -0.14 14.40 12.55
C TYR A 64 1.02 13.39 12.58
N ALA A 65 0.94 12.38 13.44
CA ALA A 65 1.71 11.16 13.29
C ALA A 65 1.22 10.41 12.05
N THR A 66 2.14 9.96 11.18
CA THR A 66 1.76 9.39 9.88
C THR A 66 2.27 7.97 9.69
N GLY A 67 1.37 7.04 9.38
CA GLY A 67 1.68 5.63 9.17
C GLY A 67 1.21 5.09 7.83
N MET A 68 1.97 4.15 7.27
CA MET A 68 1.54 3.42 6.09
C MET A 68 1.84 1.93 6.20
N MET A 69 0.79 1.10 6.00
CA MET A 69 0.89 -0.36 6.00
C MET A 69 0.33 -0.92 4.69
N GLY A 70 1.15 -1.72 3.97
CA GLY A 70 0.70 -2.41 2.76
C GLY A 70 1.35 -1.96 1.46
N LYS A 71 0.56 -1.88 0.39
CA LYS A 71 1.01 -1.61 -0.98
C LYS A 71 1.19 -0.12 -1.24
N TRP A 72 2.40 0.28 -1.74
CA TRP A 72 2.68 1.64 -2.17
C TRP A 72 2.36 1.88 -3.66
N HIS A 73 3.18 1.42 -4.55
CA HIS A 73 3.04 1.41 -6.01
C HIS A 73 2.99 2.78 -6.72
N ILE A 74 3.47 3.84 -6.09
CA ILE A 74 3.53 5.20 -6.67
C ILE A 74 4.90 5.85 -6.61
N GLY A 75 5.95 5.04 -6.58
CA GLY A 75 7.35 5.46 -6.61
C GLY A 75 8.27 4.47 -5.91
N PHE A 76 9.39 4.10 -6.55
CA PHE A 76 10.31 3.06 -6.05
C PHE A 76 11.69 3.62 -5.73
N ARG A 77 12.08 4.70 -6.40
CA ARG A 77 13.41 5.28 -6.29
C ARG A 77 13.52 6.17 -5.07
N GLU A 78 14.75 6.51 -4.74
CA GLU A 78 15.07 7.46 -3.68
C GLU A 78 14.28 8.77 -3.87
N GLY A 79 13.81 9.32 -2.76
CA GLY A 79 12.95 10.49 -2.74
C GLY A 79 11.48 10.26 -3.11
N LEU A 80 11.09 9.04 -3.54
CA LEU A 80 9.73 8.69 -3.94
C LEU A 80 9.09 7.58 -3.08
N ARG A 81 9.85 7.05 -2.12
CA ARG A 81 9.39 5.98 -1.23
C ARG A 81 8.54 6.54 -0.09
N PRO A 82 7.64 5.76 0.52
CA PRO A 82 6.70 6.30 1.50
C PRO A 82 7.37 7.00 2.69
N HIS A 83 8.44 6.43 3.27
CA HIS A 83 9.17 7.05 4.38
C HIS A 83 9.90 8.37 4.00
N GLU A 84 10.07 8.63 2.71
CA GLU A 84 10.63 9.89 2.17
C GLU A 84 9.52 10.86 1.71
N ARG A 85 8.27 10.42 1.75
CA ARG A 85 7.08 11.13 1.30
C ARG A 85 6.06 11.34 2.45
N GLY A 86 6.60 11.66 3.63
CA GLY A 86 5.80 12.13 4.75
C GLY A 86 5.19 11.07 5.64
N PHE A 87 5.53 9.78 5.49
CA PHE A 87 5.14 8.76 6.45
C PHE A 87 6.26 8.52 7.47
N ASP A 88 5.96 8.67 8.75
CA ASP A 88 6.89 8.47 9.86
C ASP A 88 7.17 7.00 10.09
N GLU A 89 6.13 6.17 9.98
CA GLU A 89 6.22 4.74 10.17
C GLU A 89 5.67 3.98 8.96
N THR A 90 6.45 3.04 8.45
CA THR A 90 6.07 2.28 7.26
C THR A 90 6.35 0.79 7.38
N TYR A 91 5.35 -0.03 7.03
CA TYR A 91 5.51 -1.46 6.82
C TYR A 91 4.87 -1.85 5.49
N VAL A 92 5.66 -1.89 4.43
CA VAL A 92 5.19 -1.79 3.05
C VAL A 92 5.91 -2.71 2.10
N PHE A 93 5.32 -2.91 0.92
CA PHE A 93 6.05 -3.28 -0.29
C PHE A 93 5.79 -2.24 -1.38
N HIS A 94 6.80 -1.98 -2.21
CA HIS A 94 6.70 -0.88 -3.17
C HIS A 94 6.00 -1.26 -4.47
N SER A 95 6.08 -2.52 -4.89
CA SER A 95 5.62 -3.01 -6.20
C SER A 95 4.09 -3.12 -6.32
N GLY A 96 3.62 -3.42 -7.54
CA GLY A 96 2.20 -3.56 -7.86
C GLY A 96 1.53 -4.79 -7.25
N ALA A 97 2.29 -5.87 -7.04
CA ALA A 97 1.80 -7.12 -6.48
C ALA A 97 2.92 -7.88 -5.76
N ARG A 98 2.51 -8.74 -4.84
CA ARG A 98 3.35 -9.76 -4.21
C ARG A 98 2.48 -10.89 -3.68
N SER A 99 3.10 -12.04 -3.37
CA SER A 99 2.45 -13.11 -2.60
C SER A 99 2.03 -12.60 -1.22
N PHE A 100 0.91 -13.10 -0.73
CA PHE A 100 0.45 -12.87 0.66
C PHE A 100 1.26 -13.68 1.69
N TYR A 101 2.04 -14.66 1.22
CA TYR A 101 2.94 -15.43 2.08
C TYR A 101 4.35 -14.81 2.04
N PRO A 102 4.91 -14.40 3.19
CA PRO A 102 6.19 -13.69 3.25
C PRO A 102 7.35 -14.47 2.65
N LYS A 103 7.38 -15.78 2.89
CA LYS A 103 8.43 -16.70 2.43
C LYS A 103 8.19 -17.28 1.02
N SER A 104 7.25 -16.72 0.28
CA SER A 104 6.98 -17.20 -1.08
C SER A 104 8.21 -17.07 -1.98
N THR A 105 8.52 -18.15 -2.70
CA THR A 105 9.60 -18.21 -3.70
C THR A 105 9.16 -17.74 -5.09
N ARG A 106 7.96 -17.20 -5.23
CA ARG A 106 7.46 -16.67 -6.50
C ARG A 106 8.44 -15.69 -7.12
N ARG A 107 8.72 -15.87 -8.40
CA ARG A 107 9.52 -14.93 -9.18
C ARG A 107 8.89 -13.52 -9.10
N ASN A 108 9.71 -12.51 -8.84
CA ASN A 108 9.30 -11.11 -8.67
C ASN A 108 8.47 -10.82 -7.40
N ASN A 109 8.60 -11.65 -6.38
CA ASN A 109 7.99 -11.35 -5.10
C ASN A 109 8.66 -10.10 -4.49
N ALA A 110 7.92 -9.00 -4.43
CA ALA A 110 8.45 -7.72 -3.94
C ALA A 110 8.92 -7.82 -2.49
N PRO A 111 10.06 -7.23 -2.11
CA PRO A 111 10.54 -7.26 -0.73
C PRO A 111 9.60 -6.50 0.20
N LEU A 112 9.52 -6.94 1.46
CA LEU A 112 8.93 -6.15 2.53
C LEU A 112 9.97 -5.17 3.05
N MET A 113 9.50 -3.95 3.30
CA MET A 113 10.30 -2.85 3.81
C MET A 113 9.69 -2.32 5.11
N ARG A 114 10.51 -2.08 6.10
CA ARG A 114 10.12 -1.40 7.34
C ARG A 114 10.96 -0.13 7.48
N ASN A 115 10.33 1.02 7.50
CA ASN A 115 10.98 2.33 7.63
C ASN A 115 12.18 2.48 6.66
N GLY A 116 11.96 2.12 5.39
CA GLY A 116 12.97 2.18 4.33
C GLY A 116 14.00 1.05 4.30
N LYS A 117 14.03 0.18 5.29
CA LYS A 117 14.98 -0.95 5.38
C LYS A 117 14.32 -2.27 5.00
N LEU A 118 15.09 -3.15 4.36
CA LEU A 118 14.64 -4.51 4.04
C LEU A 118 14.26 -5.28 5.31
N PHE A 119 13.06 -5.83 5.34
CA PHE A 119 12.56 -6.63 6.45
C PHE A 119 12.33 -8.08 6.04
N LYS A 120 13.01 -9.02 6.70
CA LYS A 120 12.97 -10.47 6.40
C LYS A 120 12.30 -11.29 7.52
N GLY A 121 11.92 -10.66 8.62
CA GLY A 121 11.44 -11.32 9.83
C GLY A 121 9.96 -11.73 9.80
N GLU A 122 9.22 -11.38 8.75
CA GLU A 122 7.79 -11.70 8.71
C GLU A 122 7.54 -13.19 8.43
N THR A 123 6.64 -13.78 9.18
CA THR A 123 6.21 -15.17 9.04
C THR A 123 4.70 -15.32 8.91
N GLU A 124 3.95 -14.27 9.20
CA GLU A 124 2.50 -14.25 9.18
C GLU A 124 1.96 -13.95 7.78
N TYR A 125 0.74 -14.41 7.49
CA TYR A 125 0.00 -14.03 6.28
C TYR A 125 -0.16 -12.50 6.21
N LEU A 126 0.22 -11.88 5.11
CA LEU A 126 0.43 -10.43 5.05
C LEU A 126 -0.80 -9.59 5.34
N THR A 127 -2.00 -10.07 5.03
CA THR A 127 -3.22 -9.33 5.41
C THR A 127 -3.34 -9.23 6.93
N ASP A 128 -3.04 -10.32 7.66
CA ASP A 128 -3.02 -10.31 9.12
C ASP A 128 -1.88 -9.43 9.65
N ALA A 129 -0.68 -9.55 9.06
CA ALA A 129 0.48 -8.75 9.44
C ALA A 129 0.24 -7.24 9.27
N PHE A 130 -0.32 -6.80 8.15
CA PHE A 130 -0.66 -5.38 7.95
C PHE A 130 -1.73 -4.91 8.93
N GLY A 131 -2.71 -5.76 9.25
CA GLY A 131 -3.70 -5.48 10.29
C GLY A 131 -3.05 -5.30 11.66
N ARG A 132 -2.19 -6.23 12.08
CA ARG A 132 -1.43 -6.17 13.34
C ARG A 132 -0.61 -4.89 13.46
N GLU A 133 0.19 -4.56 12.44
CA GLU A 133 1.01 -3.35 12.43
C GLU A 133 0.15 -2.07 12.47
N SER A 134 -1.01 -2.09 11.81
CA SER A 134 -1.95 -0.97 11.84
C SER A 134 -2.54 -0.75 13.24
N VAL A 135 -2.92 -1.83 13.92
CA VAL A 135 -3.42 -1.75 15.31
C VAL A 135 -2.32 -1.23 16.24
N ALA A 136 -1.08 -1.73 16.10
CA ALA A 136 0.04 -1.25 16.90
C ALA A 136 0.28 0.25 16.70
N PHE A 137 0.27 0.73 15.45
CA PHE A 137 0.40 2.15 15.13
C PHE A 137 -0.73 3.00 15.78
N ILE A 138 -1.98 2.55 15.69
CA ILE A 138 -3.13 3.24 16.30
C ILE A 138 -2.97 3.31 17.81
N GLU A 139 -2.64 2.19 18.46
CA GLU A 139 -2.46 2.14 19.92
C GLU A 139 -1.34 3.09 20.39
N GLN A 140 -0.25 3.14 19.66
CA GLN A 140 0.87 4.04 19.96
C GLN A 140 0.48 5.52 19.84
N ASN A 141 -0.37 5.86 18.86
CA ASN A 141 -0.68 7.25 18.50
C ASN A 141 -2.07 7.73 18.95
N LYS A 142 -2.90 6.90 19.59
CA LYS A 142 -4.31 7.19 19.90
C LYS A 142 -4.57 8.44 20.75
N LYS A 143 -3.56 8.99 21.39
CA LYS A 143 -3.65 10.22 22.20
C LYS A 143 -3.36 11.50 21.41
N ASN A 144 -2.90 11.37 20.17
CA ASN A 144 -2.50 12.47 19.30
C ASN A 144 -3.22 12.36 17.95
N PRO A 145 -3.32 13.44 17.20
CA PRO A 145 -3.77 13.34 15.80
C PRO A 145 -2.88 12.40 15.00
N PHE A 146 -3.47 11.46 14.29
CA PHE A 146 -2.72 10.56 13.41
C PHE A 146 -3.42 10.34 12.08
N PHE A 147 -2.65 9.97 11.08
CA PHE A 147 -3.09 9.53 9.76
C PHE A 147 -2.48 8.16 9.45
N LEU A 148 -3.31 7.18 9.22
CA LEU A 148 -2.90 5.84 8.80
C LEU A 148 -3.44 5.52 7.41
N TYR A 149 -2.54 5.23 6.47
CA TYR A 149 -2.89 4.68 5.17
C TYR A 149 -2.70 3.17 5.17
N LEU A 150 -3.77 2.43 5.49
CA LEU A 150 -3.79 0.97 5.42
C LEU A 150 -4.22 0.53 4.02
N ALA A 151 -3.25 0.11 3.23
CA ALA A 151 -3.39 -0.22 1.83
C ALA A 151 -3.18 -1.72 1.57
N PHE A 152 -4.15 -2.54 1.94
CA PHE A 152 -4.08 -3.99 1.71
C PHE A 152 -3.81 -4.32 0.23
N ASN A 153 -3.07 -5.41 -0.01
CA ASN A 153 -2.94 -6.00 -1.35
C ASN A 153 -4.11 -6.96 -1.67
N ALA A 154 -4.88 -7.38 -0.68
CA ALA A 154 -6.11 -8.12 -0.89
C ALA A 154 -7.16 -7.20 -1.60
N VAL A 155 -7.84 -7.71 -2.59
CA VAL A 155 -7.91 -9.08 -3.13
C VAL A 155 -7.18 -9.22 -4.49
N HIS A 156 -6.01 -8.60 -4.64
CA HIS A 156 -5.24 -8.62 -5.89
C HIS A 156 -4.59 -10.01 -6.11
N ALA A 157 -4.34 -10.37 -7.37
CA ALA A 157 -3.57 -11.57 -7.68
C ALA A 157 -2.12 -11.48 -7.14
N PRO A 158 -1.51 -12.62 -6.72
CA PRO A 158 -2.05 -13.98 -6.74
C PRO A 158 -3.20 -14.15 -5.74
N LEU A 159 -4.21 -14.92 -6.11
CA LEU A 159 -5.33 -15.23 -5.20
C LEU A 159 -4.84 -16.31 -4.22
N GLU A 160 -4.56 -15.90 -3.01
CA GLU A 160 -4.03 -16.76 -1.95
C GLU A 160 -4.80 -16.49 -0.66
N ALA A 161 -5.26 -17.52 0.01
CA ALA A 161 -5.89 -17.44 1.31
C ALA A 161 -5.33 -18.51 2.24
N THR A 162 -5.46 -18.33 3.54
CA THR A 162 -5.11 -19.35 4.52
C THR A 162 -6.33 -20.22 4.81
N ALA A 163 -6.10 -21.45 5.26
CA ALA A 163 -7.16 -22.35 5.71
C ALA A 163 -8.08 -21.72 6.79
N LYS A 164 -7.54 -20.78 7.59
CA LYS A 164 -8.30 -19.97 8.56
C LYS A 164 -9.45 -19.21 7.90
N TYR A 165 -9.22 -18.63 6.73
CA TYR A 165 -10.22 -17.85 6.00
C TYR A 165 -11.09 -18.73 5.10
N GLU A 166 -10.51 -19.72 4.40
CA GLU A 166 -11.24 -20.65 3.53
C GLU A 166 -12.34 -21.42 4.28
N LYS A 167 -12.07 -21.82 5.53
CA LYS A 167 -13.06 -22.52 6.39
C LYS A 167 -14.33 -21.71 6.66
N ARG A 168 -14.30 -20.39 6.46
CA ARG A 168 -15.50 -19.53 6.61
C ARG A 168 -16.49 -19.66 5.47
N PHE A 169 -16.07 -20.27 4.36
CA PHE A 169 -16.86 -20.38 3.14
C PHE A 169 -16.97 -21.85 2.66
N PRO A 170 -17.50 -22.76 3.49
CA PRO A 170 -17.50 -24.21 3.19
C PRO A 170 -18.34 -24.56 1.96
N LEU A 171 -19.32 -23.72 1.61
CA LEU A 171 -20.19 -23.92 0.45
C LEU A 171 -19.55 -23.50 -0.88
N ILE A 172 -18.39 -22.85 -0.87
CA ILE A 172 -17.66 -22.55 -2.09
C ILE A 172 -16.81 -23.74 -2.47
N THR A 173 -17.30 -24.55 -3.42
CA THR A 173 -16.63 -25.78 -3.88
C THR A 173 -15.70 -25.54 -5.07
N SER A 174 -15.94 -24.48 -5.84
CA SER A 174 -15.12 -24.13 -7.00
C SER A 174 -13.71 -23.67 -6.59
N SER A 175 -12.68 -24.38 -7.06
CA SER A 175 -11.28 -24.01 -6.84
C SER A 175 -10.88 -22.62 -7.39
N LYS A 176 -11.67 -22.08 -8.34
CA LYS A 176 -11.48 -20.73 -8.88
C LYS A 176 -12.08 -19.62 -8.01
N ARG A 177 -12.90 -19.98 -7.01
CA ARG A 177 -13.62 -19.04 -6.13
C ARG A 177 -13.20 -19.13 -4.67
N LYS A 178 -12.34 -20.10 -4.33
CA LYS A 178 -11.71 -20.26 -3.02
C LYS A 178 -10.47 -19.39 -2.86
#